data_b760458fef4f1feb4d6ecc90c87b86c8
#
_entry.id   b760458fef4f1feb4d6ecc90c87b86c8
#
_cell.length_a   1.000
_cell.length_b   1.000
_cell.length_c   1.000
_cell.angle_alpha   90.00
_cell.angle_beta   90.00
_cell.angle_gamma   90.00
#
_symmetry.space_group_name_H-M   'P 1'
#
loop_
_entity.id
_entity.type
_entity.pdbx_description
1 polymer ?
#
loop_
_entity_poly.entity_id
_entity_poly.type
_entity_poly.pdbx_seq_one_letter_code
_entity_poly.pdbx_strand_id
1 'polypeptide(L)'
;LAALENPNSPKVVLDGESRAIYFSRSVIPYLRGVERSEWLAKHAFYKHIGMYAFRTKVLAEVTALPQSSLEKAESLEQLRWLENGYKIKVGISDVETIGIDTPQDLKHAEEFLKNRS
;
A
#
# COMPACT_ATOMS: atom_id res chain seq x y z
N LEU A 1 -6.13 -14.51 -1.76
CA LEU A 1 -5.81 -14.16 -3.15
C LEU A 1 -6.72 -13.06 -3.71
N ALA A 2 -8.02 -13.11 -3.40
CA ALA A 2 -8.94 -12.06 -3.86
C ALA A 2 -8.54 -10.68 -3.34
N ALA A 3 -8.10 -10.59 -2.09
CA ALA A 3 -7.62 -9.33 -1.51
C ALA A 3 -6.35 -8.85 -2.20
N LEU A 4 -5.47 -9.79 -2.57
CA LEU A 4 -4.22 -9.47 -3.27
C LEU A 4 -4.48 -8.92 -4.68
N GLU A 5 -5.49 -9.45 -5.36
CA GLU A 5 -5.84 -9.05 -6.73
C GLU A 5 -6.73 -7.79 -6.78
N ASN A 6 -7.20 -7.31 -5.64
CA ASN A 6 -8.07 -6.13 -5.59
C ASN A 6 -7.28 -4.86 -5.92
N PRO A 7 -7.59 -4.16 -7.02
CA PRO A 7 -6.86 -2.95 -7.41
C PRO A 7 -7.05 -1.77 -6.44
N ASN A 8 -8.08 -1.83 -5.57
CA ASN A 8 -8.30 -0.82 -4.54
C ASN A 8 -7.40 -1.02 -3.33
N SER A 9 -6.69 -2.15 -3.25
CA SER A 9 -5.70 -2.44 -2.21
C SER A 9 -4.31 -2.36 -2.82
N PRO A 10 -3.59 -1.22 -2.69
CA PRO A 10 -2.24 -1.12 -3.24
C PRO A 10 -1.29 -2.09 -2.54
N LYS A 11 -0.37 -2.65 -3.31
CA LYS A 11 0.67 -3.54 -2.83
C LYS A 11 2.00 -2.82 -2.81
N VAL A 12 2.94 -3.28 -2.00
CA VAL A 12 4.27 -2.68 -1.87
C VAL A 12 5.33 -3.77 -1.87
N VAL A 13 6.44 -3.50 -2.54
CA VAL A 13 7.64 -4.34 -2.45
C VAL A 13 8.71 -3.59 -1.67
N LEU A 14 9.43 -4.33 -0.83
CA LEU A 14 10.40 -3.77 0.11
C LEU A 14 11.81 -4.21 -0.25
N ASP A 15 12.80 -3.36 0.06
CA ASP A 15 14.20 -3.76 -0.04
C ASP A 15 14.65 -4.48 1.25
N GLY A 16 15.92 -4.86 1.31
CA GLY A 16 16.47 -5.59 2.47
C GLY A 16 16.48 -4.79 3.77
N GLU A 17 16.24 -3.49 3.73
CA GLU A 17 16.18 -2.62 4.91
C GLU A 17 14.76 -2.16 5.23
N SER A 18 13.77 -2.83 4.67
CA SER A 18 12.33 -2.53 4.83
C SER A 18 11.94 -1.14 4.33
N ARG A 19 12.63 -0.66 3.30
CA ARG A 19 12.24 0.56 2.59
C ARG A 19 11.42 0.19 1.36
N ALA A 20 10.41 1.00 1.04
CA ALA A 20 9.57 0.75 -0.13
C ALA A 20 10.37 0.93 -1.42
N ILE A 21 10.30 -0.07 -2.30
CA ILE A 21 10.87 0.00 -3.65
C ILE A 21 9.83 0.59 -4.60
N TYR A 22 8.60 0.07 -4.54
CA TYR A 22 7.51 0.53 -5.39
C TYR A 22 6.16 0.15 -4.79
N PHE A 23 5.14 0.95 -5.08
CA PHE A 23 3.74 0.67 -4.74
C PHE A 23 2.96 0.50 -6.04
N SER A 24 2.06 -0.48 -6.09
CA SER A 24 1.22 -0.69 -7.27
C SER A 24 -0.14 -1.27 -6.90
N ARG A 25 -1.14 -0.95 -7.70
CA ARG A 25 -2.45 -1.59 -7.61
C ARG A 25 -2.42 -2.99 -8.17
N SER A 26 -1.48 -3.28 -9.06
CA SER A 26 -1.23 -4.63 -9.55
C SER A 26 -0.61 -5.50 -8.47
N VAL A 27 -0.71 -6.81 -8.64
CA VAL A 27 -0.02 -7.75 -7.75
C VAL A 27 1.48 -7.69 -8.04
N ILE A 28 2.26 -7.28 -7.06
CA ILE A 28 3.72 -7.23 -7.14
C ILE A 28 4.32 -7.91 -5.91
N PRO A 29 5.43 -8.66 -6.02
CA PRO A 29 6.12 -9.04 -7.26
C PRO A 29 5.36 -10.10 -8.05
N TYR A 30 5.72 -10.28 -9.32
CA TYR A 30 5.21 -11.35 -10.15
C TYR A 30 6.03 -12.63 -9.90
N LEU A 31 5.39 -13.73 -9.55
CA LEU A 31 6.06 -14.99 -9.30
C LEU A 31 6.07 -15.85 -10.57
N ARG A 32 7.15 -15.74 -11.32
CA ARG A 32 7.30 -16.47 -12.57
C ARG A 32 7.43 -17.97 -12.30
N GLY A 33 6.68 -18.77 -13.05
CA GLY A 33 6.73 -20.23 -12.95
C GLY A 33 5.96 -20.82 -11.78
N VAL A 34 5.19 -19.99 -11.06
CA VAL A 34 4.36 -20.43 -9.93
C VAL A 34 2.90 -20.20 -10.28
N GLU A 35 2.05 -21.18 -10.02
CA GLU A 35 0.60 -21.03 -10.21
C GLU A 35 0.07 -19.91 -9.31
N ARG A 36 -0.84 -19.09 -9.85
CA ARG A 36 -1.40 -17.93 -9.14
C ARG A 36 -1.99 -18.31 -7.79
N SER A 37 -2.66 -19.46 -7.72
CA SER A 37 -3.26 -19.96 -6.49
C SER A 37 -2.25 -20.27 -5.37
N GLU A 38 -0.98 -20.46 -5.73
CA GLU A 38 0.09 -20.78 -4.78
C GLU A 38 0.95 -19.57 -4.39
N TRP A 39 0.69 -18.40 -4.94
CA TRP A 39 1.53 -17.21 -4.72
C TRP A 39 1.66 -16.84 -3.25
N LEU A 40 0.55 -16.82 -2.52
CA LEU A 40 0.57 -16.44 -1.10
C LEU A 40 1.34 -17.44 -0.23
N ALA A 41 1.41 -18.71 -0.65
CA ALA A 41 2.17 -19.73 0.06
C ALA A 41 3.67 -19.66 -0.24
N LYS A 42 4.05 -19.09 -1.38
CA LYS A 42 5.44 -19.07 -1.85
C LYS A 42 6.19 -17.80 -1.55
N HIS A 43 5.49 -16.68 -1.33
CA HIS A 43 6.11 -15.39 -1.12
C HIS A 43 5.26 -14.52 -0.19
N ALA A 44 5.91 -13.69 0.61
CA ALA A 44 5.23 -12.75 1.48
C ALA A 44 4.85 -11.50 0.67
N PHE A 45 3.55 -11.24 0.55
CA PHE A 45 3.03 -10.04 -0.12
C PHE A 45 2.60 -9.04 0.94
N TYR A 46 2.82 -7.75 0.69
CA TYR A 46 2.44 -6.69 1.61
C TYR A 46 1.40 -5.79 0.99
N LYS A 47 0.32 -5.57 1.74
CA LYS A 47 -0.73 -4.62 1.38
C LYS A 47 -0.45 -3.29 2.07
N HIS A 48 -0.57 -2.21 1.32
CA HIS A 48 -0.37 -0.86 1.85
C HIS A 48 -1.53 -0.45 2.76
N ILE A 49 -1.18 0.09 3.91
CA ILE A 49 -2.12 0.76 4.82
C ILE A 49 -1.79 2.25 4.72
N GLY A 50 -2.77 3.08 4.39
CA GLY A 50 -2.55 4.49 4.10
C GLY A 50 -2.22 5.36 5.30
N MET A 51 -1.20 5.00 6.07
CA MET A 51 -0.77 5.72 7.25
C MET A 51 0.71 6.10 7.13
N TYR A 52 1.02 7.39 7.27
CA TYR A 52 2.37 7.93 7.12
C TYR A 52 2.76 8.82 8.28
N ALA A 53 4.03 8.73 8.66
CA ALA A 53 4.65 9.67 9.58
C ALA A 53 5.79 10.39 8.86
N PHE A 54 5.91 11.70 9.06
CA PHE A 54 6.91 12.53 8.40
C PHE A 54 7.70 13.34 9.42
N ARG A 55 8.96 13.60 9.09
CA ARG A 55 9.69 14.69 9.73
C ARG A 55 9.12 15.99 9.16
N THR A 56 8.96 17.01 10.00
CA THR A 56 8.34 18.28 9.61
C THR A 56 8.95 18.88 8.35
N LYS A 57 10.28 18.86 8.26
CA LYS A 57 11.00 19.38 7.08
C LYS A 57 10.63 18.62 5.81
N VAL A 58 10.58 17.29 5.90
CA VAL A 58 10.25 16.44 4.74
C VAL A 58 8.80 16.66 4.33
N LEU A 59 7.89 16.77 5.28
CA LEU A 59 6.47 17.03 4.99
C LEU A 59 6.31 18.31 4.15
N ALA A 60 6.99 19.38 4.53
CA ALA A 60 6.95 20.63 3.77
C ALA A 60 7.49 20.46 2.35
N GLU A 61 8.56 19.67 2.19
CA GLU A 61 9.15 19.41 0.86
C GLU A 61 8.21 18.58 -0.02
N VAL A 62 7.65 17.48 0.48
CA VAL A 62 6.82 16.58 -0.33
C VAL A 62 5.48 17.20 -0.71
N THR A 63 4.91 18.06 0.13
CA THR A 63 3.66 18.76 -0.20
C THR A 63 3.84 19.80 -1.30
N ALA A 64 5.06 20.27 -1.52
CA ALA A 64 5.38 21.24 -2.56
C ALA A 64 5.68 20.57 -3.92
N LEU A 65 5.80 19.25 -3.97
CA LEU A 65 6.12 18.54 -5.21
C LEU A 65 4.93 18.52 -6.17
N PRO A 66 5.16 18.71 -7.49
CA PRO A 66 4.10 18.53 -8.47
C PRO A 66 3.78 17.05 -8.66
N GLN A 67 2.59 16.76 -9.20
CA GLN A 67 2.23 15.39 -9.53
C GLN A 67 3.23 14.74 -10.47
N SER A 68 3.56 13.49 -10.21
CA SER A 68 4.53 12.72 -10.97
C SER A 68 3.85 11.74 -11.93
N SER A 69 4.60 11.20 -12.90
CA SER A 69 4.06 10.31 -13.92
C SER A 69 3.57 8.98 -13.34
N LEU A 70 4.32 8.37 -12.43
CA LEU A 70 3.91 7.11 -11.81
C LEU A 70 2.71 7.31 -10.90
N GLU A 71 2.65 8.43 -10.18
CA GLU A 71 1.51 8.80 -9.36
C GLU A 71 0.24 8.88 -10.20
N LYS A 72 0.30 9.53 -11.34
CA LYS A 72 -0.85 9.66 -12.24
C LYS A 72 -1.26 8.32 -12.83
N ALA A 73 -0.28 7.49 -13.20
CA ALA A 73 -0.56 6.18 -13.79
C ALA A 73 -1.27 5.24 -12.83
N GLU A 74 -0.84 5.19 -11.58
CA GLU A 74 -1.40 4.29 -10.57
C GLU A 74 -2.45 4.95 -9.67
N SER A 75 -2.57 6.27 -9.72
CA SER A 75 -3.37 7.07 -8.77
C SER A 75 -2.95 6.80 -7.31
N LEU A 76 -1.64 6.82 -7.08
CA LEU A 76 -1.03 6.61 -5.77
C LEU A 76 -0.07 7.75 -5.47
N GLU A 77 -0.43 8.61 -4.53
CA GLU A 77 0.33 9.83 -4.19
C GLU A 77 1.75 9.54 -3.71
N GLN A 78 1.94 8.45 -2.97
CA GLN A 78 3.25 8.09 -2.42
C GLN A 78 4.30 7.81 -3.50
N LEU A 79 3.90 7.53 -4.72
CA LEU A 79 4.83 7.35 -5.83
C LEU A 79 5.52 8.65 -6.22
N ARG A 80 4.86 9.80 -5.96
CA ARG A 80 5.47 11.12 -6.15
C ARG A 80 6.74 11.24 -5.32
N TRP A 81 6.70 10.77 -4.10
CA TRP A 81 7.84 10.85 -3.18
C TRP A 81 8.98 9.95 -3.65
N LEU A 82 8.68 8.72 -4.03
CA LEU A 82 9.69 7.78 -4.54
C LEU A 82 10.33 8.28 -5.83
N GLU A 83 9.56 8.85 -6.76
CA GLU A 83 10.10 9.40 -8.01
C GLU A 83 11.04 10.58 -7.77
N ASN A 84 10.87 11.30 -6.66
CA ASN A 84 11.71 12.43 -6.29
C ASN A 84 12.83 12.06 -5.32
N GLY A 85 13.12 10.78 -5.16
CA GLY A 85 14.26 10.29 -4.40
C GLY A 85 14.07 10.18 -2.90
N TYR A 86 12.85 10.37 -2.40
CA TYR A 86 12.57 10.19 -0.98
C TYR A 86 12.49 8.71 -0.64
N LYS A 87 12.96 8.34 0.54
CA LYS A 87 12.92 6.97 1.02
C LYS A 87 11.77 6.80 2.00
N ILE A 88 11.01 5.72 1.84
CA ILE A 88 9.87 5.41 2.70
C ILE A 88 10.21 4.16 3.50
N LYS A 89 10.42 4.33 4.80
CA LYS A 89 10.64 3.21 5.72
C LYS A 89 9.28 2.60 6.07
N VAL A 90 9.18 1.27 6.01
CA VAL A 90 7.91 0.56 6.18
C VAL A 90 7.94 -0.28 7.47
N GLY A 91 6.91 -0.12 8.27
CA GLY A 91 6.61 -1.01 9.40
C GLY A 91 5.58 -2.05 8.97
N ILE A 92 5.77 -3.29 9.40
CA ILE A 92 4.87 -4.38 9.08
C ILE A 92 3.90 -4.58 10.23
N SER A 93 2.60 -4.70 9.91
CA SER A 93 1.54 -4.89 10.90
C SER A 93 0.62 -6.03 10.47
N ASP A 94 0.15 -6.81 11.43
CA ASP A 94 -0.85 -7.85 11.20
C ASP A 94 -2.28 -7.32 11.35
N VAL A 95 -2.43 -6.04 11.71
CA VAL A 95 -3.75 -5.43 11.90
C VAL A 95 -4.37 -5.11 10.56
N GLU A 96 -5.55 -5.65 10.31
CA GLU A 96 -6.33 -5.32 9.13
C GLU A 96 -7.14 -4.06 9.38
N THR A 97 -7.14 -3.14 8.40
CA THR A 97 -7.92 -1.92 8.45
C THR A 97 -8.99 -1.95 7.37
N ILE A 98 -10.09 -1.23 7.60
CA ILE A 98 -11.19 -1.11 6.66
C ILE A 98 -11.26 0.33 6.18
N GLY A 99 -11.12 0.52 4.86
CA GLY A 99 -11.31 1.83 4.25
C GLY A 99 -12.79 2.20 4.18
N ILE A 100 -13.12 3.46 4.46
CA ILE A 100 -14.50 3.95 4.46
C ILE A 100 -14.64 5.01 3.36
N ASP A 101 -15.13 4.58 2.19
CA ASP A 101 -15.38 5.46 1.05
C ASP A 101 -16.85 5.50 0.64
N THR A 102 -17.64 4.51 1.09
CA THR A 102 -19.07 4.35 0.75
C THR A 102 -19.88 4.07 2.01
N PRO A 103 -21.22 4.26 1.98
CA PRO A 103 -22.08 3.86 3.11
C PRO A 103 -21.96 2.38 3.46
N GLN A 104 -21.73 1.52 2.48
CA GLN A 104 -21.49 0.09 2.73
C GLN A 104 -20.18 -0.14 3.48
N ASP A 105 -19.15 0.61 3.14
CA ASP A 105 -17.86 0.53 3.84
C ASP A 105 -18.00 0.93 5.30
N LEU A 106 -18.79 1.98 5.58
CA LEU A 106 -19.07 2.41 6.94
C LEU A 106 -19.76 1.33 7.75
N LYS A 107 -20.76 0.69 7.17
CA LYS A 107 -21.47 -0.40 7.81
C LYS A 107 -20.55 -1.58 8.10
N HIS A 108 -19.68 -1.91 7.16
CA HIS A 108 -18.70 -2.96 7.30
C HIS A 108 -17.71 -2.67 8.43
N ALA A 109 -17.25 -1.41 8.51
CA ALA A 109 -16.35 -0.95 9.57
C ALA A 109 -17.02 -1.02 10.95
N GLU A 110 -18.29 -0.65 11.03
CA GLU A 110 -19.06 -0.75 12.28
C GLU A 110 -19.16 -2.19 12.75
N GLU A 111 -19.46 -3.13 11.86
CA GLU A 111 -19.52 -4.55 12.17
C GLU A 111 -18.17 -5.08 12.64
N PHE A 112 -17.09 -4.66 11.96
CA PHE A 112 -15.72 -5.04 12.32
C PHE A 112 -15.37 -4.58 13.73
N LEU A 113 -15.67 -3.35 14.09
CA LEU A 113 -15.42 -2.80 15.43
C LEU A 113 -16.27 -3.50 16.49
N LYS A 114 -17.52 -3.84 16.17
CA LYS A 114 -18.43 -4.56 17.06
C LYS A 114 -17.87 -5.94 17.42
N ASN A 115 -17.26 -6.62 16.45
CA ASN A 115 -16.73 -7.97 16.65
C ASN A 115 -15.38 -7.96 17.40
N ARG A 116 -14.74 -6.81 17.52
CA ARG A 116 -13.48 -6.66 18.26
C ARG A 116 -13.67 -6.30 19.73
N SER A 117 -14.82 -5.80 20.07
CA SER A 117 -15.14 -5.43 21.47
C SER A 117 -15.76 -6.61 22.29
#